data_e69ed552e79420e89132cf5514d7f8b2
#
_entry.id   e69ed552e79420e89132cf5514d7f8b2
#
_cell.length_a   1.000
_cell.length_b   1.000
_cell.length_c   1.000
_cell.angle_alpha   90.00
_cell.angle_beta   90.00
_cell.angle_gamma   90.00
#
_symmetry.space_group_name_H-M   'P 1'
#
loop_
_entity.id
_entity.type
_entity.pdbx_description
1 polymer ?
#
loop_
_entity_poly.entity_id
_entity_poly.type
_entity_poly.pdbx_seq_one_letter_code
_entity_poly.pdbx_strand_id
1 'polypeptide(L)'
;MSRVIGNRGGTWRGVVTDHGSIIPSDGSAELSWHVAADDRWYTPQNEPSLRQKWYAGFPVSETRIRIPNGDMVQRVYCVADLGGMTVIEFENESTLPVAIAVTRSDVFTTRAPAENPPQGIDLPAGSIVLPVGHKSTVRIALAHSSPHAGRLPEDTPTHQQVV
;
A
#
# COMPACT_ATOMS: atom_id res chain seq x y z
N MET A 1 13.79 -7.32 5.23
CA MET A 1 14.12 -8.44 4.34
C MET A 1 13.07 -8.55 3.24
N SER A 2 13.48 -8.45 1.98
CA SER A 2 12.56 -8.55 0.85
C SER A 2 12.05 -9.98 0.68
N ARG A 3 10.77 -10.13 0.36
CA ARG A 3 10.15 -11.44 0.14
C ARG A 3 9.24 -11.43 -1.08
N VAL A 4 9.10 -12.59 -1.68
CA VAL A 4 8.19 -12.83 -2.80
C VAL A 4 6.80 -13.11 -2.26
N ILE A 5 5.79 -12.50 -2.89
CA ILE A 5 4.37 -12.73 -2.61
C ILE A 5 3.65 -13.17 -3.88
N GLY A 6 2.48 -13.77 -3.70
CA GLY A 6 1.62 -14.23 -4.78
C GLY A 6 0.56 -15.18 -4.23
N ASN A 7 -0.35 -15.61 -5.10
CA ASN A 7 -1.39 -16.56 -4.73
C ASN A 7 -0.98 -17.98 -5.13
N ARG A 8 -1.35 -18.95 -4.29
CA ARG A 8 -1.19 -20.36 -4.64
C ARG A 8 -2.03 -20.65 -5.89
N GLY A 9 -1.41 -21.28 -6.88
CA GLY A 9 -2.07 -21.59 -8.15
C GLY A 9 -2.08 -20.47 -9.17
N GLY A 10 -1.75 -19.25 -8.78
CA GLY A 10 -1.57 -18.15 -9.71
C GLY A 10 -0.14 -18.03 -10.22
N THR A 11 0.05 -17.36 -11.35
CA THR A 11 1.37 -17.15 -11.94
C THR A 11 2.01 -15.82 -11.55
N TRP A 12 1.20 -14.85 -11.14
CA TRP A 12 1.70 -13.53 -10.74
C TRP A 12 2.57 -13.63 -9.49
N ARG A 13 3.67 -12.93 -9.50
CA ARG A 13 4.55 -12.79 -8.33
C ARG A 13 5.02 -11.35 -8.21
N GLY A 14 5.31 -10.94 -7.00
CA GLY A 14 5.92 -9.65 -6.73
C GLY A 14 6.84 -9.76 -5.54
N VAL A 15 7.73 -8.78 -5.39
CA VAL A 15 8.63 -8.68 -4.25
C VAL A 15 8.18 -7.52 -3.39
N VAL A 16 8.01 -7.75 -2.09
CA VAL A 16 7.81 -6.69 -1.10
C VAL A 16 9.20 -6.34 -0.55
N THR A 17 9.61 -5.10 -0.74
CA THR A 17 10.93 -4.62 -0.29
C THR A 17 10.92 -4.32 1.21
N ASP A 18 12.09 -4.01 1.76
CA ASP A 18 12.26 -3.69 3.18
C ASP A 18 11.48 -2.44 3.61
N HIS A 19 11.11 -1.60 2.68
CA HIS A 19 10.31 -0.38 2.94
C HIS A 19 8.87 -0.47 2.41
N GLY A 20 8.42 -1.67 2.04
CA GLY A 20 7.03 -1.90 1.68
C GLY A 20 6.67 -1.57 0.24
N SER A 21 7.64 -1.30 -0.63
CA SER A 21 7.36 -1.18 -2.07
C SER A 21 7.11 -2.54 -2.67
N ILE A 22 6.32 -2.59 -3.74
CA ILE A 22 6.01 -3.83 -4.45
C ILE A 22 6.61 -3.77 -5.84
N ILE A 23 7.45 -4.74 -6.16
CA ILE A 23 8.09 -4.87 -7.48
C ILE A 23 7.48 -6.09 -8.17
N PRO A 24 6.54 -5.88 -9.12
CA PRO A 24 5.93 -7.00 -9.84
C PRO A 24 6.94 -7.71 -10.74
N SER A 25 6.84 -9.03 -10.82
CA SER A 25 7.72 -9.83 -11.67
C SER A 25 7.31 -9.79 -13.16
N ASP A 26 6.15 -9.22 -13.47
CA ASP A 26 5.65 -9.09 -14.84
C ASP A 26 6.28 -7.91 -15.61
N GLY A 27 7.20 -7.18 -15.00
CA GLY A 27 7.85 -6.02 -15.60
C GLY A 27 7.04 -4.72 -15.51
N SER A 28 5.87 -4.73 -14.90
CA SER A 28 5.12 -3.49 -14.68
C SER A 28 5.77 -2.63 -13.60
N ALA A 29 5.31 -1.39 -13.47
CA ALA A 29 5.94 -0.40 -12.61
C ALA A 29 5.91 -0.78 -11.14
N GLU A 30 6.97 -0.43 -10.41
CA GLU A 30 7.02 -0.54 -8.96
C GLU A 30 5.91 0.29 -8.32
N LEU A 31 5.27 -0.25 -7.28
CA LEU A 31 4.28 0.47 -6.50
C LEU A 31 4.91 0.85 -5.17
N SER A 32 5.18 2.15 -4.99
CA SER A 32 5.76 2.71 -3.78
C SER A 32 4.76 3.61 -3.08
N TRP A 33 5.00 3.92 -1.82
CA TRP A 33 4.13 4.77 -1.02
C TRP A 33 4.91 5.83 -0.26
N HIS A 34 4.24 6.97 -0.03
CA HIS A 34 4.77 8.11 0.70
C HIS A 34 3.66 8.71 1.53
N VAL A 35 3.99 9.34 2.64
CA VAL A 35 3.02 9.89 3.59
C VAL A 35 3.22 11.39 3.72
N ALA A 36 2.14 12.15 3.56
CA ALA A 36 2.13 13.57 3.90
C ALA A 36 1.47 13.75 5.27
N ALA A 37 2.23 14.24 6.23
CA ALA A 37 1.77 14.51 7.57
C ALA A 37 2.43 15.78 8.07
N ASP A 38 1.64 16.70 8.65
CA ASP A 38 2.12 17.93 9.25
C ASP A 38 3.03 18.72 8.28
N ASP A 39 2.55 18.95 7.07
CA ASP A 39 3.23 19.73 6.00
C ASP A 39 4.56 19.13 5.54
N ARG A 40 4.79 17.86 5.78
CA ARG A 40 6.02 17.17 5.37
C ARG A 40 5.69 15.86 4.69
N TRP A 41 6.48 15.51 3.65
CA TRP A 41 6.44 14.19 3.04
C TRP A 41 7.44 13.25 3.71
N TYR A 42 6.97 12.04 4.02
CA TYR A 42 7.78 10.95 4.56
C TYR A 42 7.93 9.89 3.48
N THR A 43 9.17 9.59 3.12
CA THR A 43 9.49 8.50 2.20
C THR A 43 10.02 7.35 3.04
N PRO A 44 9.31 6.20 3.10
CA PRO A 44 9.64 5.14 4.07
C PRO A 44 11.10 4.71 4.05
N GLN A 45 11.69 4.54 2.86
CA GLN A 45 13.09 4.08 2.75
C GLN A 45 14.09 5.06 3.39
N ASN A 46 13.71 6.32 3.59
CA ASN A 46 14.57 7.35 4.16
C ASN A 46 14.28 7.61 5.64
N GLU A 47 13.29 6.93 6.23
CA GLU A 47 12.89 7.19 7.62
C GLU A 47 13.66 6.30 8.60
N PRO A 48 14.35 6.89 9.59
CA PRO A 48 15.09 6.11 10.59
C PRO A 48 14.19 5.20 11.41
N SER A 49 12.91 5.54 11.53
CA SER A 49 11.92 4.77 12.29
C SER A 49 11.36 3.57 11.52
N LEU A 50 11.80 3.35 10.29
CA LEU A 50 11.29 2.26 9.46
C LEU A 50 11.46 0.91 10.13
N ARG A 51 10.35 0.15 10.22
CA ARG A 51 10.32 -1.20 10.79
C ARG A 51 9.44 -2.08 9.92
N GLN A 52 9.85 -3.29 9.70
CA GLN A 52 9.05 -4.25 8.94
C GLN A 52 9.07 -5.60 9.63
N LYS A 53 7.90 -6.24 9.69
CA LYS A 53 7.78 -7.62 10.14
C LYS A 53 6.89 -8.40 9.18
N TRP A 54 7.03 -9.72 9.22
CA TRP A 54 6.16 -10.65 8.52
C TRP A 54 5.38 -11.45 9.56
N TYR A 55 4.09 -11.66 9.32
CA TYR A 55 3.26 -12.43 10.23
C TYR A 55 3.70 -13.90 10.19
N ALA A 56 3.83 -14.52 11.35
CA ALA A 56 4.33 -15.89 11.46
C ALA A 56 3.44 -16.86 10.68
N GLY A 57 4.02 -17.59 9.72
CA GLY A 57 3.30 -18.59 8.92
C GLY A 57 2.42 -18.04 7.82
N PHE A 58 2.35 -16.72 7.63
CA PHE A 58 1.47 -16.09 6.64
C PHE A 58 2.24 -15.10 5.76
N PRO A 59 1.90 -15.00 4.46
CA PRO A 59 2.56 -14.04 3.57
C PRO A 59 1.94 -12.65 3.72
N VAL A 60 1.95 -12.11 4.91
CA VAL A 60 1.47 -10.76 5.23
C VAL A 60 2.64 -9.96 5.80
N SER A 61 2.98 -8.86 5.14
CA SER A 61 4.00 -7.93 5.64
C SER A 61 3.34 -6.77 6.35
N GLU A 62 4.04 -6.22 7.34
CA GLU A 62 3.64 -4.99 8.01
C GLU A 62 4.85 -4.06 8.08
N THR A 63 4.75 -2.90 7.45
CA THR A 63 5.80 -1.89 7.42
C THR A 63 5.30 -0.64 8.14
N ARG A 64 6.08 -0.12 9.09
CA ARG A 64 5.71 1.03 9.91
C ARG A 64 6.75 2.13 9.82
N ILE A 65 6.27 3.35 9.80
CA ILE A 65 7.11 4.54 10.01
C ILE A 65 6.46 5.42 11.06
N ARG A 66 7.29 6.17 11.79
CA ARG A 66 6.78 7.15 12.75
C ARG A 66 6.41 8.44 12.02
N ILE A 67 5.22 8.95 12.34
CA ILE A 67 4.74 10.26 11.92
C ILE A 67 4.32 11.04 13.17
N PRO A 68 4.03 12.35 13.08
CA PRO A 68 3.57 13.08 14.26
C PRO A 68 2.34 12.42 14.89
N ASN A 69 2.40 12.20 16.20
CA ASN A 69 1.34 11.64 17.03
C ASN A 69 0.99 10.17 16.78
N GLY A 70 1.87 9.40 16.14
CA GLY A 70 1.62 7.97 15.98
C GLY A 70 2.42 7.35 14.85
N ASP A 71 1.92 6.24 14.36
CA ASP A 71 2.53 5.48 13.27
C ASP A 71 1.64 5.48 12.04
N MET A 72 2.27 5.44 10.88
CA MET A 72 1.62 5.03 9.64
C MET A 72 2.00 3.58 9.36
N VAL A 73 1.00 2.73 9.12
CA VAL A 73 1.18 1.28 8.99
C VAL A 73 0.72 0.86 7.61
N GLN A 74 1.59 0.16 6.90
CA GLN A 74 1.24 -0.45 5.62
C GLN A 74 1.26 -1.96 5.79
N ARG A 75 0.19 -2.64 5.34
CA ARG A 75 0.17 -4.10 5.31
C ARG A 75 -0.08 -4.58 3.89
N VAL A 76 0.64 -5.62 3.47
CA VAL A 76 0.56 -6.16 2.12
C VAL A 76 0.27 -7.65 2.18
N TYR A 77 -0.70 -8.08 1.40
CA TYR A 77 -1.07 -9.49 1.27
C TYR A 77 -1.76 -9.73 -0.09
N CYS A 78 -1.83 -10.98 -0.51
CA CYS A 78 -2.52 -11.35 -1.74
C CYS A 78 -3.82 -12.08 -1.42
N VAL A 79 -4.84 -11.87 -2.26
CA VAL A 79 -6.12 -12.56 -2.19
C VAL A 79 -6.44 -13.14 -3.57
N ALA A 80 -7.29 -14.17 -3.59
CA ALA A 80 -7.68 -14.83 -4.84
C ALA A 80 -8.85 -14.15 -5.56
N ASP A 81 -9.51 -13.21 -4.90
CA ASP A 81 -10.67 -12.48 -5.41
C ASP A 81 -10.35 -11.80 -6.75
N LEU A 82 -11.33 -11.76 -7.64
CA LEU A 82 -11.22 -11.09 -8.95
C LEU A 82 -10.00 -11.55 -9.79
N GLY A 83 -9.68 -12.83 -9.74
CA GLY A 83 -8.55 -13.38 -10.48
C GLY A 83 -7.20 -13.18 -9.85
N GLY A 84 -7.17 -12.73 -8.61
CA GLY A 84 -5.97 -12.46 -7.84
C GLY A 84 -5.67 -10.98 -7.73
N MET A 85 -5.39 -10.53 -6.53
CA MET A 85 -5.01 -9.14 -6.24
C MET A 85 -3.95 -9.11 -5.16
N THR A 86 -3.07 -8.10 -5.22
CA THR A 86 -2.24 -7.69 -4.10
C THR A 86 -2.93 -6.54 -3.41
N VAL A 87 -3.34 -6.75 -2.16
CA VAL A 87 -4.02 -5.74 -1.35
C VAL A 87 -3.01 -5.03 -0.47
N ILE A 88 -3.11 -3.71 -0.40
CA ILE A 88 -2.26 -2.88 0.45
C ILE A 88 -3.18 -2.05 1.35
N GLU A 89 -3.06 -2.27 2.65
CA GLU A 89 -3.78 -1.50 3.67
C GLU A 89 -2.87 -0.41 4.19
N PHE A 90 -3.41 0.80 4.32
CA PHE A 90 -2.74 1.90 4.99
C PHE A 90 -3.57 2.31 6.20
N GLU A 91 -3.06 2.08 7.39
CA GLU A 91 -3.71 2.43 8.63
C GLU A 91 -3.00 3.60 9.29
N ASN A 92 -3.75 4.69 9.52
CA ASN A 92 -3.25 5.86 10.23
C ASN A 92 -3.53 5.69 11.72
N GLU A 93 -2.50 5.33 12.48
CA GLU A 93 -2.60 5.17 13.94
C GLU A 93 -2.36 6.48 14.69
N SER A 94 -2.22 7.59 13.97
CA SER A 94 -2.04 8.90 14.60
C SER A 94 -3.37 9.57 14.90
N THR A 95 -3.31 10.68 15.63
CA THR A 95 -4.49 11.47 15.98
C THR A 95 -4.78 12.57 14.95
N LEU A 96 -3.98 12.67 13.89
CA LEU A 96 -4.12 13.69 12.84
C LEU A 96 -4.46 13.04 11.50
N PRO A 97 -5.23 13.72 10.64
CA PRO A 97 -5.42 13.24 9.28
C PRO A 97 -4.11 13.33 8.50
N VAL A 98 -3.90 12.39 7.58
CA VAL A 98 -2.73 12.35 6.71
C VAL A 98 -3.17 12.07 5.28
N ALA A 99 -2.23 12.07 4.35
CA ALA A 99 -2.47 11.63 2.98
C ALA A 99 -1.39 10.62 2.59
N ILE A 100 -1.79 9.63 1.80
CA ILE A 100 -0.88 8.66 1.21
C ILE A 100 -0.77 8.96 -0.27
N ALA A 101 0.45 9.02 -0.79
CA ALA A 101 0.69 9.02 -2.23
C ALA A 101 1.19 7.63 -2.64
N VAL A 102 0.62 7.08 -3.70
CA VAL A 102 1.10 5.84 -4.30
C VAL A 102 1.47 6.10 -5.75
N THR A 103 2.45 5.37 -6.26
CA THR A 103 3.10 5.70 -7.53
C THR A 103 2.43 5.05 -8.74
N ARG A 104 1.28 4.40 -8.55
CA ARG A 104 0.48 3.82 -9.64
C ARG A 104 -0.97 4.24 -9.48
N SER A 105 -1.65 4.45 -10.62
CA SER A 105 -3.08 4.79 -10.65
C SER A 105 -3.96 3.63 -11.11
N ASP A 106 -3.38 2.55 -11.61
CA ASP A 106 -4.10 1.38 -12.10
C ASP A 106 -4.42 0.41 -10.95
N VAL A 107 -5.05 0.94 -9.91
CA VAL A 107 -5.37 0.19 -8.68
C VAL A 107 -6.84 0.41 -8.29
N PHE A 108 -7.43 -0.60 -7.65
CA PHE A 108 -8.70 -0.43 -6.96
C PHE A 108 -8.47 0.29 -5.65
N THR A 109 -9.42 1.11 -5.23
CA THR A 109 -9.31 1.86 -3.98
C THR A 109 -10.62 1.81 -3.20
N THR A 110 -10.53 1.86 -1.86
CA THR A 110 -11.70 1.97 -1.00
C THR A 110 -12.17 3.42 -0.86
N ARG A 111 -11.35 4.36 -1.31
CA ARG A 111 -11.65 5.78 -1.25
C ARG A 111 -11.24 6.44 -2.56
N ALA A 112 -12.04 7.36 -3.06
CA ALA A 112 -11.71 8.07 -4.29
C ALA A 112 -10.41 8.87 -4.10
N PRO A 113 -9.47 8.77 -5.06
CA PRO A 113 -8.25 9.59 -5.02
C PRO A 113 -8.59 11.07 -5.07
N ALA A 114 -7.71 11.89 -4.47
CA ALA A 114 -7.80 13.35 -4.60
C ALA A 114 -7.64 13.74 -6.08
N GLU A 115 -8.31 14.82 -6.46
CA GLU A 115 -8.29 15.28 -7.86
C GLU A 115 -6.92 15.80 -8.29
N ASN A 116 -6.17 16.39 -7.37
CA ASN A 116 -4.85 16.96 -7.67
C ASN A 116 -3.74 15.94 -7.45
N PRO A 117 -2.70 15.95 -8.31
CA PRO A 117 -1.55 15.09 -8.08
C PRO A 117 -0.78 15.49 -6.82
N PRO A 118 0.11 14.63 -6.30
CA PRO A 118 0.94 14.97 -5.16
C PRO A 118 1.77 16.24 -5.42
N GLN A 119 1.81 17.14 -4.43
CA GLN A 119 2.58 18.40 -4.51
C GLN A 119 3.64 18.40 -3.41
N GLY A 120 4.77 19.03 -3.71
CA GLY A 120 5.88 19.11 -2.76
C GLY A 120 6.75 17.88 -2.70
N ILE A 121 6.54 16.93 -3.60
CA ILE A 121 7.35 15.72 -3.74
C ILE A 121 7.42 15.36 -5.23
N ASP A 122 8.58 14.88 -5.66
CA ASP A 122 8.80 14.45 -7.04
C ASP A 122 8.50 12.96 -7.15
N LEU A 123 7.38 12.63 -7.76
CA LEU A 123 6.92 11.26 -7.96
C LEU A 123 6.61 10.99 -9.43
N PRO A 124 6.60 9.73 -9.86
CA PRO A 124 6.27 9.38 -11.24
C PRO A 124 4.92 9.93 -11.67
N ALA A 125 4.77 10.23 -12.95
CA ALA A 125 3.48 10.62 -13.53
C ALA A 125 2.46 9.49 -13.29
N GLY A 126 1.23 9.86 -12.97
CA GLY A 126 0.18 8.91 -12.63
C GLY A 126 0.10 8.56 -11.14
N SER A 127 0.96 9.14 -10.31
CA SER A 127 0.84 8.97 -8.85
C SER A 127 -0.47 9.59 -8.36
N ILE A 128 -1.10 8.95 -7.39
CA ILE A 128 -2.38 9.37 -6.82
C ILE A 128 -2.24 9.62 -5.33
N VAL A 129 -3.14 10.44 -4.79
CA VAL A 129 -3.17 10.78 -3.36
C VAL A 129 -4.49 10.29 -2.76
N LEU A 130 -4.38 9.63 -1.61
CA LEU A 130 -5.53 9.12 -0.87
C LEU A 130 -5.53 9.75 0.53
N PRO A 131 -6.56 10.53 0.88
CA PRO A 131 -6.69 11.02 2.25
C PRO A 131 -6.97 9.87 3.22
N VAL A 132 -6.34 9.90 4.40
CA VAL A 132 -6.56 8.89 5.45
C VAL A 132 -6.84 9.62 6.75
N GLY A 133 -8.08 9.56 7.23
CA GLY A 133 -8.46 10.18 8.49
C GLY A 133 -7.72 9.57 9.69
N HIS A 134 -7.74 10.29 10.81
CA HIS A 134 -7.15 9.77 12.05
C HIS A 134 -7.82 8.45 12.45
N LYS A 135 -7.00 7.51 12.91
CA LYS A 135 -7.46 6.17 13.34
C LYS A 135 -8.26 5.42 12.26
N SER A 136 -8.02 5.75 10.98
CA SER A 136 -8.74 5.16 9.84
C SER A 136 -7.80 4.33 8.97
N THR A 137 -8.40 3.47 8.17
CA THR A 137 -7.69 2.62 7.21
C THR A 137 -8.25 2.83 5.81
N VAL A 138 -7.37 2.97 4.82
CA VAL A 138 -7.73 2.89 3.41
C VAL A 138 -7.02 1.70 2.80
N ARG A 139 -7.60 1.11 1.77
CA ARG A 139 -7.01 -0.01 1.07
C ARG A 139 -6.93 0.27 -0.42
N ILE A 140 -5.89 -0.22 -1.04
CA ILE A 140 -5.77 -0.29 -2.49
C ILE A 140 -5.49 -1.72 -2.89
N ALA A 141 -5.74 -2.07 -4.14
CA ALA A 141 -5.43 -3.40 -4.64
C ALA A 141 -4.94 -3.31 -6.08
N LEU A 142 -3.88 -4.05 -6.36
CA LEU A 142 -3.34 -4.20 -7.71
C LEU A 142 -3.82 -5.55 -8.24
N ALA A 143 -4.68 -5.54 -9.27
CA ALA A 143 -5.13 -6.76 -9.91
C ALA A 143 -3.96 -7.44 -10.62
N HIS A 144 -3.86 -8.77 -10.51
CA HIS A 144 -2.74 -9.52 -11.08
C HIS A 144 -2.83 -9.66 -12.59
N SER A 145 -4.08 -9.72 -13.12
CA SER A 145 -4.31 -9.80 -14.54
C SER A 145 -5.04 -8.58 -15.03
N SER A 146 -4.65 -7.72 -15.79
CA SER A 146 -5.33 -6.50 -16.29
C SER A 146 -5.53 -5.46 -15.18
N PRO A 147 -4.45 -4.93 -14.60
CA PRO A 147 -4.58 -3.87 -13.59
C PRO A 147 -5.33 -2.66 -14.16
N HIS A 148 -6.30 -2.16 -13.39
CA HIS A 148 -7.09 -0.98 -13.77
C HIS A 148 -7.62 -0.28 -12.52
N ALA A 149 -8.03 0.98 -12.68
CA ALA A 149 -8.63 1.75 -11.60
C ALA A 149 -10.08 1.32 -11.39
N GLY A 150 -10.54 1.43 -10.15
CA GLY A 150 -11.92 1.11 -9.78
C GLY A 150 -12.09 1.12 -8.29
N ARG A 151 -13.30 0.76 -7.85
CA ARG A 151 -13.60 0.64 -6.44
C ARG A 151 -13.30 -0.77 -5.95
N LEU A 152 -12.58 -0.87 -4.83
CA LEU A 152 -12.30 -2.16 -4.21
C LEU A 152 -13.61 -2.69 -3.58
N PRO A 153 -14.02 -3.94 -3.89
CA PRO A 153 -15.21 -4.53 -3.26
C PRO A 153 -15.09 -4.56 -1.73
N GLU A 154 -16.18 -4.25 -1.06
CA GLU A 154 -16.22 -4.17 0.42
C GLU A 154 -15.96 -5.52 1.08
N ASP A 155 -16.30 -6.62 0.43
CA ASP A 155 -16.10 -7.97 0.92
C ASP A 155 -14.68 -8.50 0.69
N THR A 156 -13.76 -7.69 0.13
CA THR A 156 -12.37 -8.08 -0.02
C THR A 156 -11.77 -8.39 1.35
N PRO A 157 -11.13 -9.55 1.54
CA PRO A 157 -10.60 -9.94 2.85
C PRO A 157 -9.63 -8.91 3.42
N THR A 158 -9.71 -8.68 4.74
CA THR A 158 -8.74 -7.85 5.47
C THR A 158 -7.53 -8.71 5.85
N HIS A 159 -6.45 -8.05 6.30
CA HIS A 159 -5.27 -8.80 6.77
C HIS A 159 -5.62 -9.76 7.91
N GLN A 160 -6.59 -9.39 8.77
CA GLN A 160 -7.03 -10.22 9.88
C GLN A 160 -7.76 -11.47 9.40
N GLN A 161 -8.44 -11.40 8.27
CA GLN A 161 -9.15 -12.55 7.67
C GLN A 161 -8.20 -13.47 6.91
N VAL A 162 -7.06 -12.97 6.46
CA VAL A 162 -6.04 -13.75 5.74
C VAL A 162 -5.13 -14.50 6.71
N VAL A 163 -4.91 -13.94 7.90
CA VAL A 163 -4.03 -14.51 8.93
C VAL A 163 -4.72 -15.58 9.76
#